data_768c37a26b0521e07ef18412c1bf9376
#
_entry.id   768c37a26b0521e07ef18412c1bf9376
#
_cell.length_a   1.000
_cell.length_b   1.000
_cell.length_c   1.000
_cell.angle_alpha   90.00
_cell.angle_beta   90.00
_cell.angle_gamma   90.00
#
_symmetry.space_group_name_H-M   'P 1'
#
loop_
_entity.id
_entity.type
_entity.pdbx_description
1 polymer ?
#
loop_
_entity_poly.entity_id
_entity_poly.type
_entity_poly.pdbx_seq_one_letter_code
_entity_poly.pdbx_strand_id
1 'polypeptide(L)'
;MEAVAIQAVKKNWKLKIMGPFYSTKYFWKKFIFEHKYPNIKRFLENGSVTPGEVNKLYNNSKICLNIHDTKHKSLNPRSFDILAAGAFEIVDMRSGYIGDIQPGKALIEFYDIDDLLKKIEYYLDNDEERETIAQYGYEHNIYSMEYSLRQVLD
;
A
#
# COMPACT_ATOMS: atom_id res chain seq x y z
N MET A 1 0.45 -11.81 0.63
CA MET A 1 -0.99 -11.43 0.52
C MET A 1 -1.95 -12.48 1.10
N GLU A 2 -1.78 -13.78 0.84
CA GLU A 2 -2.70 -14.81 1.40
C GLU A 2 -2.77 -14.78 2.93
N ALA A 3 -1.64 -14.63 3.63
CA ALA A 3 -1.61 -14.51 5.09
C ALA A 3 -2.41 -13.29 5.60
N VAL A 4 -2.30 -12.14 4.93
CA VAL A 4 -3.08 -10.95 5.25
C VAL A 4 -4.57 -11.21 5.04
N ALA A 5 -4.95 -11.88 3.95
CA ALA A 5 -6.34 -12.23 3.67
C ALA A 5 -6.91 -13.22 4.73
N ILE A 6 -6.12 -14.21 5.16
CA ILE A 6 -6.51 -15.12 6.25
C ILE A 6 -6.74 -14.35 7.55
N GLN A 7 -5.83 -13.43 7.90
CA GLN A 7 -5.95 -12.63 9.12
C GLN A 7 -7.14 -11.67 9.03
N ALA A 8 -7.38 -11.08 7.86
CA ALA A 8 -8.54 -10.22 7.62
C ALA A 8 -9.87 -10.96 7.84
N VAL A 9 -9.97 -12.24 7.44
CA VAL A 9 -11.13 -13.08 7.74
C VAL A 9 -11.26 -13.31 9.23
N LYS A 10 -10.17 -13.68 9.93
CA LYS A 10 -10.18 -13.98 11.37
C LYS A 10 -10.53 -12.77 12.23
N LYS A 11 -10.01 -11.60 11.87
CA LYS A 11 -10.18 -10.34 12.63
C LYS A 11 -11.32 -9.46 12.10
N ASN A 12 -12.04 -9.92 11.08
CA ASN A 12 -13.11 -9.16 10.41
C ASN A 12 -12.64 -7.79 9.87
N TRP A 13 -11.42 -7.71 9.33
CA TRP A 13 -10.91 -6.50 8.70
C TRP A 13 -11.61 -6.25 7.36
N LYS A 14 -11.84 -4.98 7.05
CA LYS A 14 -12.30 -4.56 5.72
C LYS A 14 -11.09 -4.48 4.78
N LEU A 15 -10.76 -5.59 4.14
CA LEU A 15 -9.68 -5.68 3.16
C LEU A 15 -10.23 -5.46 1.75
N LYS A 16 -9.49 -4.73 0.92
CA LYS A 16 -9.75 -4.57 -0.51
C LYS A 16 -8.46 -4.86 -1.29
N ILE A 17 -8.53 -5.77 -2.23
CA ILE A 17 -7.40 -6.14 -3.08
C ILE A 17 -7.76 -5.81 -4.52
N MET A 18 -6.98 -4.93 -5.16
CA MET A 18 -7.26 -4.47 -6.52
C MET A 18 -6.12 -4.80 -7.46
N GLY A 19 -6.47 -5.11 -8.69
CA GLY A 19 -5.51 -5.29 -9.77
C GLY A 19 -5.75 -6.53 -10.62
N PRO A 20 -5.05 -6.63 -11.76
CA PRO A 20 -5.13 -7.78 -12.64
C PRO A 20 -4.25 -8.92 -12.10
N PHE A 21 -4.75 -9.70 -11.14
CA PHE A 21 -4.01 -10.84 -10.57
C PHE A 21 -3.89 -12.04 -11.50
N TYR A 22 -4.69 -12.06 -12.56
CA TYR A 22 -4.62 -13.08 -13.61
C TYR A 22 -4.95 -12.46 -14.98
N SER A 23 -4.31 -13.01 -16.01
CA SER A 23 -4.61 -12.61 -17.38
C SER A 23 -6.02 -13.05 -17.75
N THR A 24 -6.87 -12.11 -18.15
CA THR A 24 -8.21 -12.38 -18.67
C THR A 24 -8.18 -13.22 -19.96
N LYS A 25 -7.04 -13.29 -20.63
CA LYS A 25 -6.85 -14.07 -21.87
C LYS A 25 -7.00 -15.58 -21.65
N TYR A 26 -6.75 -16.07 -20.42
CA TYR A 26 -6.77 -17.50 -20.12
C TYR A 26 -7.66 -17.78 -18.91
N PHE A 27 -8.89 -18.23 -19.11
CA PHE A 27 -9.86 -18.49 -18.04
C PHE A 27 -9.40 -19.53 -17.02
N TRP A 28 -8.60 -20.53 -17.41
CA TRP A 28 -8.06 -21.54 -16.46
C TRP A 28 -7.07 -20.95 -15.46
N LYS A 29 -6.34 -19.86 -15.82
CA LYS A 29 -5.45 -19.18 -14.87
C LYS A 29 -6.24 -18.55 -13.73
N LYS A 30 -7.42 -18.03 -14.02
CA LYS A 30 -8.35 -17.54 -13.00
C LYS A 30 -8.74 -18.68 -12.07
N PHE A 31 -9.18 -19.82 -12.61
CA PHE A 31 -9.60 -20.97 -11.83
C PHE A 31 -8.47 -21.50 -10.93
N ILE A 32 -7.26 -21.68 -11.48
CA ILE A 32 -6.09 -22.11 -10.73
C ILE A 32 -5.76 -21.13 -9.59
N PHE A 33 -5.77 -19.81 -9.87
CA PHE A 33 -5.50 -18.79 -8.88
C PHE A 33 -6.53 -18.81 -7.75
N GLU A 34 -7.81 -18.85 -8.09
CA GLU A 34 -8.91 -18.85 -7.12
C GLU A 34 -8.94 -20.10 -6.26
N HIS A 35 -8.52 -21.25 -6.83
CA HIS A 35 -8.38 -22.50 -6.07
C HIS A 35 -7.15 -22.47 -5.15
N LYS A 36 -6.05 -21.91 -5.62
CA LYS A 36 -4.80 -21.81 -4.86
C LYS A 36 -4.86 -20.78 -3.73
N TYR A 37 -5.62 -19.68 -3.93
CA TYR A 37 -5.70 -18.55 -3.02
C TYR A 37 -7.14 -18.16 -2.69
N PRO A 38 -7.89 -19.02 -2.00
CA PRO A 38 -9.34 -18.81 -1.77
C PRO A 38 -9.64 -17.60 -0.89
N ASN A 39 -8.73 -17.24 0.02
CA ASN A 39 -8.92 -16.08 0.88
C ASN A 39 -8.67 -14.77 0.14
N ILE A 40 -7.67 -14.70 -0.75
CA ILE A 40 -7.46 -13.53 -1.62
C ILE A 40 -8.69 -13.33 -2.52
N LYS A 41 -9.22 -14.39 -3.12
CA LYS A 41 -10.42 -14.34 -3.98
C LYS A 41 -11.57 -13.58 -3.30
N ARG A 42 -11.75 -13.78 -2.01
CA ARG A 42 -12.84 -13.17 -1.24
C ARG A 42 -12.80 -11.65 -1.21
N PHE A 43 -11.60 -11.06 -1.29
CA PHE A 43 -11.37 -9.63 -1.20
C PHE A 43 -10.96 -9.00 -2.54
N LEU A 44 -10.85 -9.82 -3.58
CA LEU A 44 -10.38 -9.40 -4.88
C LEU A 44 -11.47 -8.68 -5.66
N GLU A 45 -11.25 -7.42 -5.94
CA GLU A 45 -12.06 -6.67 -6.90
C GLU A 45 -11.32 -6.60 -8.24
N ASN A 46 -11.86 -7.30 -9.23
CA ASN A 46 -11.34 -7.27 -10.59
C ASN A 46 -11.87 -6.05 -11.34
N GLY A 47 -10.96 -5.31 -11.93
CA GLY A 47 -11.31 -4.21 -12.80
C GLY A 47 -10.11 -3.34 -13.12
N SER A 48 -10.22 -2.60 -14.21
CA SER A 48 -9.35 -1.44 -14.46
C SER A 48 -9.88 -0.30 -13.61
N VAL A 49 -9.00 0.28 -12.80
CA VAL A 49 -9.32 1.42 -11.92
C VAL A 49 -8.77 2.67 -12.58
N THR A 50 -9.57 3.70 -12.66
CA THR A 50 -9.11 5.01 -13.11
C THR A 50 -8.24 5.67 -12.03
N PRO A 51 -7.32 6.60 -12.39
CA PRO A 51 -6.51 7.32 -11.40
C PRO A 51 -7.34 8.00 -10.30
N GLY A 52 -8.51 8.56 -10.65
CA GLY A 52 -9.40 9.18 -9.67
C GLY A 52 -10.04 8.19 -8.69
N GLU A 53 -10.34 6.98 -9.14
CA GLU A 53 -10.82 5.91 -8.25
C GLU A 53 -9.72 5.38 -7.34
N VAL A 54 -8.48 5.26 -7.84
CA VAL A 54 -7.32 4.88 -7.04
C VAL A 54 -7.08 5.89 -5.92
N ASN A 55 -7.11 7.19 -6.23
CA ASN A 55 -6.95 8.25 -5.24
C ASN A 55 -8.05 8.20 -4.15
N LYS A 56 -9.31 7.98 -4.54
CA LYS A 56 -10.41 7.77 -3.58
C LYS A 56 -10.17 6.55 -2.68
N LEU A 57 -9.60 5.47 -3.23
CA LEU A 57 -9.28 4.28 -2.44
C LEU A 57 -8.20 4.56 -1.42
N TYR A 58 -7.13 5.25 -1.80
CA TYR A 58 -6.07 5.65 -0.86
C TYR A 58 -6.65 6.49 0.27
N ASN A 59 -7.40 7.53 -0.04
CA ASN A 59 -8.00 8.43 0.97
C ASN A 59 -9.04 7.76 1.88
N ASN A 60 -9.69 6.68 1.43
CA ASN A 60 -10.67 5.94 2.22
C ASN A 60 -10.08 4.72 2.94
N SER A 61 -8.77 4.48 2.83
CA SER A 61 -8.10 3.35 3.45
C SER A 61 -7.30 3.79 4.67
N LYS A 62 -7.49 3.12 5.80
CA LYS A 62 -6.65 3.33 6.98
C LYS A 62 -5.18 2.97 6.71
N ILE A 63 -4.96 1.91 5.92
CA ILE A 63 -3.63 1.40 5.58
C ILE A 63 -3.60 1.05 4.10
N CYS A 64 -2.61 1.57 3.39
CA CYS A 64 -2.27 1.18 2.03
C CYS A 64 -1.07 0.23 2.08
N LEU A 65 -1.27 -1.02 1.66
CA LEU A 65 -0.19 -2.00 1.60
C LEU A 65 0.44 -2.03 0.21
N ASN A 66 1.73 -1.75 0.13
CA ASN A 66 2.50 -1.76 -1.10
C ASN A 66 3.60 -2.84 -1.05
N ILE A 67 3.48 -3.84 -1.91
CA ILE A 67 4.46 -4.93 -2.02
C ILE A 67 5.15 -4.81 -3.36
N HIS A 68 6.47 -4.68 -3.35
CA HIS A 68 7.29 -4.51 -4.54
C HIS A 68 7.64 -5.85 -5.20
N ASP A 69 8.00 -5.80 -6.47
CA ASP A 69 8.73 -6.88 -7.11
C ASP A 69 10.16 -6.94 -6.52
N THR A 70 10.63 -8.14 -6.23
CA THR A 70 11.94 -8.41 -5.61
C THR A 70 13.14 -7.91 -6.41
N LYS A 71 12.95 -7.53 -7.67
CA LYS A 71 14.02 -7.08 -8.59
C LYS A 71 14.52 -5.66 -8.31
N HIS A 72 13.73 -4.82 -7.69
CA HIS A 72 14.04 -3.40 -7.48
C HIS A 72 14.32 -3.11 -6.01
N LYS A 73 15.35 -2.31 -5.74
CA LYS A 73 15.75 -1.91 -4.37
C LYS A 73 15.09 -0.61 -3.91
N SER A 74 14.67 0.23 -4.83
CA SER A 74 14.02 1.52 -4.56
C SER A 74 12.51 1.40 -4.41
N LEU A 75 11.89 2.43 -3.86
CA LEU A 75 10.45 2.60 -3.88
C LEU A 75 9.93 2.63 -5.32
N ASN A 76 8.75 2.07 -5.52
CA ASN A 76 8.06 2.13 -6.82
C ASN A 76 7.21 3.42 -6.92
N PRO A 77 6.75 3.82 -8.11
CA PRO A 77 5.90 4.99 -8.29
C PRO A 77 4.64 4.99 -7.41
N ARG A 78 4.12 3.80 -7.08
CA ARG A 78 2.91 3.68 -6.23
C ARG A 78 3.13 4.24 -4.81
N SER A 79 4.33 4.11 -4.23
CA SER A 79 4.63 4.74 -2.93
C SER A 79 4.40 6.24 -3.01
N PHE A 80 4.91 6.89 -4.06
CA PHE A 80 4.74 8.33 -4.22
C PHE A 80 3.28 8.74 -4.47
N ASP A 81 2.50 7.90 -5.17
CA ASP A 81 1.06 8.13 -5.36
C ASP A 81 0.30 8.03 -4.03
N ILE A 82 0.64 7.04 -3.17
CA ILE A 82 0.05 6.86 -1.85
C ILE A 82 0.37 8.07 -0.95
N LEU A 83 1.64 8.49 -0.90
CA LEU A 83 2.07 9.64 -0.11
C LEU A 83 1.43 10.95 -0.63
N ALA A 84 1.34 11.12 -1.95
CA ALA A 84 0.67 12.28 -2.56
C ALA A 84 -0.83 12.35 -2.26
N ALA A 85 -1.46 11.22 -2.00
CA ALA A 85 -2.84 11.15 -1.55
C ALA A 85 -3.00 11.43 -0.03
N GLY A 86 -1.92 11.65 0.72
CA GLY A 86 -1.95 11.78 2.17
C GLY A 86 -2.34 10.48 2.88
N ALA A 87 -2.10 9.34 2.26
CA ALA A 87 -2.47 8.04 2.79
C ALA A 87 -1.28 7.36 3.49
N PHE A 88 -1.58 6.57 4.53
CA PHE A 88 -0.59 5.83 5.28
C PHE A 88 -0.16 4.56 4.54
N GLU A 89 1.15 4.40 4.34
CA GLU A 89 1.73 3.28 3.62
C GLU A 89 2.47 2.31 4.55
N ILE A 90 2.20 1.01 4.39
CA ILE A 90 3.08 -0.07 4.86
C ILE A 90 3.70 -0.72 3.63
N VAL A 91 5.03 -0.79 3.59
CA VAL A 91 5.81 -1.24 2.43
C VAL A 91 6.80 -2.33 2.84
N ASP A 92 7.11 -3.26 1.95
CA ASP A 92 8.17 -4.24 2.17
C ASP A 92 9.55 -3.55 2.19
N MET A 93 10.45 -4.00 3.09
CA MET A 93 11.77 -3.41 3.31
C MET A 93 12.52 -3.15 2.01
N ARG A 94 13.04 -1.92 1.87
CA ARG A 94 13.87 -1.46 0.74
C ARG A 94 15.14 -0.80 1.25
N SER A 95 16.11 -0.63 0.37
CA SER A 95 17.36 0.07 0.71
C SER A 95 17.51 1.42 0.00
N GLY A 96 16.63 1.71 -0.95
CA GLY A 96 16.69 2.92 -1.78
C GLY A 96 15.59 3.92 -1.42
N TYR A 97 15.56 4.37 -0.17
CA TYR A 97 14.72 5.49 0.26
C TYR A 97 15.32 6.82 -0.21
N ILE A 98 14.51 7.83 -0.43
CA ILE A 98 14.91 9.10 -1.03
C ILE A 98 14.57 10.25 -0.08
N GLY A 99 15.59 11.06 0.27
CA GLY A 99 15.42 12.27 1.08
C GLY A 99 14.74 11.99 2.41
N ASP A 100 13.69 12.73 2.69
CA ASP A 100 12.91 12.63 3.93
C ASP A 100 11.89 11.48 3.93
N ILE A 101 11.70 10.81 2.78
CA ILE A 101 10.86 9.62 2.69
C ILE A 101 11.62 8.43 3.28
N GLN A 102 11.54 8.30 4.59
CA GLN A 102 12.24 7.29 5.37
C GLN A 102 11.25 6.46 6.20
N PRO A 103 11.58 5.19 6.49
CA PRO A 103 10.80 4.36 7.39
C PRO A 103 10.68 4.99 8.79
N GLY A 104 9.50 4.89 9.39
CA GLY A 104 9.18 5.47 10.68
C GLY A 104 8.86 6.97 10.65
N LYS A 105 9.01 7.64 9.49
CA LYS A 105 8.67 9.06 9.30
C LYS A 105 7.54 9.26 8.29
N ALA A 106 7.76 8.84 7.04
CA ALA A 106 6.83 9.05 5.94
C ALA A 106 6.02 7.78 5.57
N LEU A 107 6.53 6.63 5.95
CA LEU A 107 5.95 5.32 5.70
C LEU A 107 6.47 4.31 6.73
N ILE A 108 5.89 3.12 6.76
CA ILE A 108 6.33 2.03 7.62
C ILE A 108 6.81 0.86 6.76
N GLU A 109 8.00 0.35 7.03
CA GLU A 109 8.50 -0.86 6.37
C GLU A 109 8.17 -2.12 7.19
N PHE A 110 8.10 -3.25 6.51
CA PHE A 110 8.01 -4.57 7.14
C PHE A 110 9.05 -5.53 6.56
N TYR A 111 9.51 -6.47 7.38
CA TYR A 111 10.60 -7.40 7.03
C TYR A 111 10.09 -8.77 6.62
N ASP A 112 9.05 -9.25 7.30
CA ASP A 112 8.43 -10.55 7.05
C ASP A 112 6.91 -10.50 7.31
N ILE A 113 6.25 -11.63 7.13
CA ILE A 113 4.79 -11.71 7.26
C ILE A 113 4.32 -11.49 8.69
N ASP A 114 5.05 -11.98 9.68
CA ASP A 114 4.66 -11.84 11.09
C ASP A 114 4.81 -10.38 11.55
N ASP A 115 5.87 -9.71 11.12
CA ASP A 115 6.08 -8.28 11.33
C ASP A 115 4.99 -7.45 10.63
N LEU A 116 4.66 -7.77 9.38
CA LEU A 116 3.57 -7.13 8.66
C LEU A 116 2.24 -7.22 9.41
N LEU A 117 1.86 -8.41 9.85
CA LEU A 117 0.58 -8.62 10.54
C LEU A 117 0.52 -7.85 11.86
N LYS A 118 1.60 -7.82 12.64
CA LYS A 118 1.71 -7.01 13.87
C LYS A 118 1.58 -5.53 13.57
N LYS A 119 2.23 -5.02 12.54
CA LYS A 119 2.15 -3.61 12.12
C LYS A 119 0.75 -3.23 11.64
N ILE A 120 0.09 -4.09 10.87
CA ILE A 120 -1.30 -3.85 10.48
C ILE A 120 -2.20 -3.75 11.73
N GLU A 121 -2.12 -4.69 12.66
CA GLU A 121 -2.90 -4.66 13.90
C GLU A 121 -2.62 -3.38 14.70
N TYR A 122 -1.36 -3.06 14.91
CA TYR A 122 -0.95 -1.88 15.64
C TYR A 122 -1.51 -0.59 15.04
N TYR A 123 -1.31 -0.37 13.75
CA TYR A 123 -1.73 0.87 13.08
C TYR A 123 -3.23 0.93 12.76
N LEU A 124 -3.96 -0.16 12.85
CA LEU A 124 -5.43 -0.12 12.83
C LEU A 124 -6.03 0.49 14.10
N ASP A 125 -5.32 0.33 15.24
CA ASP A 125 -5.76 0.79 16.55
C ASP A 125 -5.11 2.13 16.97
N ASN A 126 -4.03 2.57 16.28
CA ASN A 126 -3.28 3.80 16.60
C ASN A 126 -3.47 4.85 15.50
N ASP A 127 -4.66 5.45 15.44
CA ASP A 127 -5.06 6.41 14.42
C ASP A 127 -4.17 7.67 14.41
N GLU A 128 -3.85 8.24 15.57
CA GLU A 128 -3.07 9.47 15.70
C GLU A 128 -1.64 9.34 15.13
N GLU A 129 -0.94 8.25 15.49
CA GLU A 129 0.41 8.01 14.97
C GLU A 129 0.38 7.73 13.47
N ARG A 130 -0.62 6.97 13.00
CA ARG A 130 -0.82 6.68 11.58
C ARG A 130 -1.04 7.97 10.78
N GLU A 131 -1.91 8.86 11.25
CA GLU A 131 -2.21 10.13 10.59
C GLU A 131 -0.99 11.06 10.59
N THR A 132 -0.21 11.09 11.67
CA THR A 132 1.04 11.86 11.76
C THR A 132 2.05 11.41 10.70
N ILE A 133 2.24 10.10 10.53
CA ILE A 133 3.16 9.55 9.52
C ILE A 133 2.65 9.83 8.10
N ALA A 134 1.35 9.68 7.87
CA ALA A 134 0.74 9.95 6.56
C ALA A 134 0.88 11.43 6.19
N GLN A 135 0.63 12.33 7.13
CA GLN A 135 0.79 13.76 6.94
C GLN A 135 2.25 14.14 6.64
N TYR A 136 3.21 13.58 7.40
CA TYR A 136 4.62 13.81 7.13
C TYR A 136 5.00 13.35 5.71
N GLY A 137 4.53 12.16 5.30
CA GLY A 137 4.76 11.65 3.94
C GLY A 137 4.19 12.55 2.85
N TYR A 138 3.01 13.11 3.06
CA TYR A 138 2.38 14.05 2.14
C TYR A 138 3.20 15.33 1.99
N GLU A 139 3.63 15.93 3.09
CA GLU A 139 4.35 17.22 3.12
C GLU A 139 5.76 17.12 2.52
N HIS A 140 6.41 15.94 2.64
CA HIS A 140 7.78 15.72 2.18
C HIS A 140 7.87 14.92 0.88
N ASN A 141 6.74 14.67 0.22
CA ASN A 141 6.74 13.97 -1.06
C ASN A 141 7.34 14.87 -2.16
N ILE A 142 8.54 14.52 -2.60
CA ILE A 142 9.30 15.26 -3.64
C ILE A 142 8.58 15.38 -4.98
N TYR A 143 7.58 14.53 -5.24
CA TYR A 143 6.75 14.59 -6.43
C TYR A 143 5.44 15.38 -6.21
N SER A 144 5.21 15.93 -5.02
CA SER A 144 4.09 16.83 -4.83
C SER A 144 4.39 18.18 -5.49
N MET A 145 3.36 18.79 -6.06
CA MET A 145 3.47 20.14 -6.63
C MET A 145 3.92 21.15 -5.58
N GLU A 146 3.45 21.01 -4.36
CA GLU A 146 3.79 21.89 -3.24
C GLU A 146 5.27 21.79 -2.87
N TYR A 147 5.84 20.58 -2.79
CA TYR A 147 7.26 20.39 -2.56
C TYR A 147 8.10 21.03 -3.67
N SER A 148 7.72 20.82 -4.93
CA SER A 148 8.42 21.40 -6.09
C SER A 148 8.37 22.92 -6.08
N LEU A 149 7.24 23.52 -5.70
CA LEU A 149 7.10 24.98 -5.59
C LEU A 149 7.95 25.57 -4.45
N ARG A 150 8.02 24.91 -3.29
CA ARG A 150 8.89 25.34 -2.18
C ARG A 150 10.35 25.38 -2.59
N GLN A 151 10.84 24.37 -3.32
CA GLN A 151 12.23 24.32 -3.79
C GLN A 151 12.59 25.44 -4.82
N VAL A 152 11.60 26.03 -5.47
CA VAL A 152 11.80 27.12 -6.47
C VAL A 152 11.70 28.49 -5.82
N LEU A 153 11.01 28.62 -4.69
CA LEU A 153 10.74 29.90 -4.01
C LEU A 153 11.73 30.23 -2.89
N ASP A 154 12.49 29.23 -2.39
CA ASP A 154 13.60 29.39 -1.45
C ASP A 154 14.93 29.55 -2.20
#